data_46afda1f083096d823831c024c850efc
#
_entry.id   46afda1f083096d823831c024c850efc
#
_cell.length_a   1.000
_cell.length_b   1.000
_cell.length_c   1.000
_cell.angle_alpha   90.00
_cell.angle_beta   90.00
_cell.angle_gamma   90.00
#
_symmetry.space_group_name_H-M   'P 1'
#
loop_
_entity.id
_entity.type
_entity.pdbx_description
1 polymer ?
#
loop_
_entity_poly.entity_id
_entity_poly.type
_entity_poly.pdbx_seq_one_letter_code
_entity_poly.pdbx_strand_id
1 'polypeptide(L)'
;MIKVVIIDDEVNAQGVLQNTINRYFPNKFSVVAICGSVSQGVEAINRLEPELVFLDIQMPGENGFELFKYFKVVKFEVIFTTAYEQFALKAIKCSALDYLLKPINHLDLANSIKLFETRYQQNSGQKKLALLLENLNLDNQNSYKIAFPTLEGFDLIHSNQILTFATF
;
A
#
# COMPACT_ATOMS: atom_id res chain seq x y z
N MET A 1 -1.71 -13.80 6.55
CA MET A 1 -2.56 -13.45 5.39
C MET A 1 -2.64 -11.93 5.34
N ILE A 2 -2.50 -11.36 4.17
CA ILE A 2 -2.60 -9.91 3.92
C ILE A 2 -4.06 -9.49 4.06
N LYS A 3 -4.34 -8.53 4.92
CA LYS A 3 -5.68 -8.01 5.14
C LYS A 3 -6.05 -7.05 4.03
N VAL A 4 -7.21 -7.24 3.43
CA VAL A 4 -7.76 -6.44 2.34
C VAL A 4 -9.07 -5.81 2.77
N VAL A 5 -9.25 -4.52 2.46
CA VAL A 5 -10.54 -3.83 2.54
C VAL A 5 -10.99 -3.47 1.13
N ILE A 6 -12.28 -3.68 0.84
CA ILE A 6 -12.92 -3.26 -0.42
C ILE A 6 -13.88 -2.12 -0.08
N ILE A 7 -13.77 -1.01 -0.80
CA ILE A 7 -14.63 0.18 -0.64
C ILE A 7 -15.24 0.48 -2.01
N ASP A 8 -16.53 0.22 -2.16
CA ASP A 8 -17.26 0.32 -3.42
C ASP A 8 -18.76 0.36 -3.08
N ASP A 9 -19.56 1.22 -3.65
CA ASP A 9 -21.00 1.29 -3.37
C ASP A 9 -21.82 0.25 -4.14
N GLU A 10 -21.23 -0.35 -5.17
CA GLU A 10 -21.88 -1.37 -5.99
C GLU A 10 -21.69 -2.79 -5.37
N VAL A 11 -22.73 -3.32 -4.74
CA VAL A 11 -22.71 -4.67 -4.11
C VAL A 11 -22.26 -5.76 -5.09
N ASN A 12 -22.64 -5.67 -6.37
CA ASN A 12 -22.23 -6.64 -7.38
C ASN A 12 -20.72 -6.55 -7.65
N ALA A 13 -20.15 -5.35 -7.78
CA ALA A 13 -18.71 -5.14 -7.98
C ALA A 13 -17.90 -5.66 -6.78
N GLN A 14 -18.36 -5.37 -5.56
CA GLN A 14 -17.78 -5.89 -4.31
C GLN A 14 -17.71 -7.43 -4.34
N GLY A 15 -18.83 -8.08 -4.65
CA GLY A 15 -18.92 -9.55 -4.68
C GLY A 15 -18.04 -10.18 -5.76
N VAL A 16 -18.00 -9.60 -6.96
CA VAL A 16 -17.14 -10.05 -8.05
C VAL A 16 -15.67 -9.95 -7.65
N LEU A 17 -15.23 -8.82 -7.10
CA LEU A 17 -13.85 -8.61 -6.69
C LEU A 17 -13.46 -9.56 -5.55
N GLN A 18 -14.29 -9.69 -4.51
CA GLN A 18 -14.05 -10.62 -3.40
C GLN A 18 -13.92 -12.06 -3.89
N ASN A 19 -14.86 -12.52 -4.74
CA ASN A 19 -14.82 -13.87 -5.28
C ASN A 19 -13.58 -14.11 -6.15
N THR A 20 -13.16 -13.11 -6.93
CA THR A 20 -11.96 -13.18 -7.75
C THR A 20 -10.71 -13.29 -6.88
N ILE A 21 -10.58 -12.47 -5.83
CA ILE A 21 -9.47 -12.56 -4.87
C ILE A 21 -9.43 -13.94 -4.22
N ASN A 22 -10.56 -14.43 -3.69
CA ASN A 22 -10.63 -15.72 -3.00
C ASN A 22 -10.31 -16.91 -3.94
N ARG A 23 -10.74 -16.83 -5.20
CA ARG A 23 -10.55 -17.91 -6.18
C ARG A 23 -9.11 -17.99 -6.70
N TYR A 24 -8.50 -16.85 -7.03
CA TYR A 24 -7.19 -16.82 -7.71
C TYR A 24 -6.02 -16.65 -6.74
N PHE A 25 -6.27 -16.17 -5.52
CA PHE A 25 -5.23 -15.96 -4.50
C PHE A 25 -5.59 -16.59 -3.15
N PRO A 26 -5.98 -17.89 -3.13
CA PRO A 26 -6.38 -18.56 -1.90
C PRO A 26 -5.24 -18.54 -0.87
N ASN A 27 -5.58 -18.38 0.41
CA ASN A 27 -4.64 -18.37 1.54
C ASN A 27 -3.60 -17.21 1.56
N LYS A 28 -3.64 -16.29 0.60
CA LYS A 28 -2.71 -15.17 0.49
C LYS A 28 -3.31 -13.86 1.02
N PHE A 29 -4.53 -13.60 0.63
CA PHE A 29 -5.31 -12.43 1.02
C PHE A 29 -6.53 -12.81 1.86
N SER A 30 -6.90 -11.93 2.78
CA SER A 30 -8.13 -12.01 3.56
C SER A 30 -8.91 -10.72 3.40
N VAL A 31 -10.08 -10.77 2.76
CA VAL A 31 -10.98 -9.63 2.71
C VAL A 31 -11.63 -9.50 4.08
N VAL A 32 -11.14 -8.56 4.88
CA VAL A 32 -11.54 -8.37 6.29
C VAL A 32 -12.71 -7.40 6.45
N ALA A 33 -12.97 -6.56 5.45
CA ALA A 33 -14.17 -5.73 5.38
C ALA A 33 -14.53 -5.37 3.94
N ILE A 34 -15.84 -5.17 3.71
CA ILE A 34 -16.43 -4.62 2.50
C ILE A 34 -17.29 -3.44 2.93
N CYS A 35 -17.08 -2.28 2.34
CA CYS A 35 -17.64 -1.00 2.72
C CYS A 35 -18.33 -0.37 1.52
N GLY A 36 -19.51 0.22 1.72
CA GLY A 36 -20.28 0.87 0.66
C GLY A 36 -20.05 2.39 0.60
N SER A 37 -19.13 2.95 1.40
CA SER A 37 -18.82 4.38 1.42
C SER A 37 -17.42 4.66 1.97
N VAL A 38 -16.90 5.86 1.68
CA VAL A 38 -15.61 6.32 2.25
C VAL A 38 -15.65 6.32 3.78
N SER A 39 -16.74 6.79 4.38
CA SER A 39 -16.88 6.85 5.85
C SER A 39 -16.75 5.45 6.48
N GLN A 40 -17.45 4.44 5.95
CA GLN A 40 -17.32 3.05 6.40
C GLN A 40 -15.89 2.53 6.19
N GLY A 41 -15.28 2.88 5.06
CA GLY A 41 -13.89 2.53 4.75
C GLY A 41 -12.90 3.07 5.78
N VAL A 42 -13.04 4.35 6.15
CA VAL A 42 -12.21 5.00 7.19
C VAL A 42 -12.32 4.26 8.53
N GLU A 43 -13.53 3.91 8.97
CA GLU A 43 -13.74 3.15 10.21
C GLU A 43 -13.09 1.75 10.13
N ALA A 44 -13.30 1.05 9.01
CA ALA A 44 -12.73 -0.27 8.79
C ALA A 44 -11.20 -0.24 8.78
N ILE A 45 -10.59 0.72 8.08
CA ILE A 45 -9.13 0.89 8.01
C ILE A 45 -8.55 1.16 9.39
N ASN A 46 -9.13 2.08 10.16
CA ASN A 46 -8.65 2.42 11.49
C ASN A 46 -8.74 1.24 12.47
N ARG A 47 -9.78 0.39 12.35
CA ARG A 47 -9.98 -0.75 13.23
C ARG A 47 -9.17 -1.98 12.86
N LEU A 48 -9.05 -2.26 11.55
CA LEU A 48 -8.53 -3.53 11.06
C LEU A 48 -7.09 -3.44 10.57
N GLU A 49 -6.58 -2.23 10.33
CA GLU A 49 -5.24 -1.95 9.83
C GLU A 49 -4.88 -2.84 8.63
N PRO A 50 -5.60 -2.68 7.48
CA PRO A 50 -5.32 -3.47 6.29
C PRO A 50 -3.98 -3.06 5.66
N GLU A 51 -3.38 -3.98 4.90
CA GLU A 51 -2.21 -3.70 4.10
C GLU A 51 -2.58 -3.24 2.68
N LEU A 52 -3.77 -3.60 2.18
CA LEU A 52 -4.25 -3.28 0.85
C LEU A 52 -5.72 -2.84 0.88
N VAL A 53 -6.01 -1.76 0.16
CA VAL A 53 -7.36 -1.24 -0.02
C VAL A 53 -7.69 -1.17 -1.50
N PHE A 54 -8.78 -1.82 -1.93
CA PHE A 54 -9.42 -1.57 -3.21
C PHE A 54 -10.46 -0.48 -3.01
N LEU A 55 -10.41 0.57 -3.84
CA LEU A 55 -11.19 1.78 -3.63
C LEU A 55 -11.86 2.25 -4.92
N ASP A 56 -13.18 2.27 -4.95
CA ASP A 56 -13.86 2.95 -6.04
C ASP A 56 -13.70 4.47 -5.91
N ILE A 57 -13.63 5.13 -7.05
CA ILE A 57 -13.49 6.59 -7.12
C ILE A 57 -14.86 7.26 -7.03
N GLN A 58 -15.87 6.74 -7.71
CA GLN A 58 -17.18 7.37 -7.77
C GLN A 58 -18.21 6.63 -6.93
N MET A 59 -18.46 7.16 -5.76
CA MET A 59 -19.50 6.69 -4.86
C MET A 59 -20.49 7.83 -4.55
N PRO A 60 -21.76 7.53 -4.26
CA PRO A 60 -22.74 8.54 -3.89
C PRO A 60 -22.30 9.35 -2.66
N GLY A 61 -22.31 10.67 -2.80
CA GLY A 61 -22.00 11.60 -1.71
C GLY A 61 -20.52 11.92 -1.51
N GLU A 62 -19.63 10.97 -1.73
CA GLU A 62 -18.17 11.18 -1.55
C GLU A 62 -17.37 10.55 -2.69
N ASN A 63 -16.33 11.26 -3.12
CA ASN A 63 -15.36 10.73 -4.07
C ASN A 63 -14.29 9.93 -3.33
N GLY A 64 -13.88 8.76 -3.86
CA GLY A 64 -12.88 7.89 -3.23
C GLY A 64 -11.56 8.58 -2.88
N PHE A 65 -11.14 9.61 -3.63
CA PHE A 65 -9.97 10.41 -3.27
C PHE A 65 -10.11 11.15 -1.93
N GLU A 66 -11.33 11.35 -1.43
CA GLU A 66 -11.57 11.97 -0.12
C GLU A 66 -11.05 11.10 1.03
N LEU A 67 -10.91 9.79 0.83
CA LEU A 67 -10.36 8.86 1.80
C LEU A 67 -9.03 9.37 2.38
N PHE A 68 -8.16 9.92 1.54
CA PHE A 68 -6.83 10.36 1.97
C PHE A 68 -6.86 11.58 2.91
N LYS A 69 -7.94 12.33 2.97
CA LYS A 69 -8.09 13.48 3.89
C LYS A 69 -8.20 13.04 5.35
N TYR A 70 -8.61 11.79 5.60
CA TYR A 70 -8.80 11.24 6.93
C TYR A 70 -7.51 10.66 7.54
N PHE A 71 -6.43 10.54 6.75
CA PHE A 71 -5.18 9.93 7.22
C PHE A 71 -4.01 10.91 7.09
N LYS A 72 -3.35 11.23 8.22
CA LYS A 72 -2.10 12.02 8.21
C LYS A 72 -0.93 11.24 7.61
N VAL A 73 -0.91 9.92 7.81
CA VAL A 73 0.05 8.98 7.25
C VAL A 73 -0.72 7.77 6.74
N VAL A 74 -0.57 7.48 5.46
CA VAL A 74 -1.16 6.30 4.82
C VAL A 74 -0.20 5.12 5.01
N LYS A 75 -0.65 4.07 5.72
CA LYS A 75 0.13 2.87 6.02
C LYS A 75 -0.29 1.64 5.21
N PHE A 76 -1.16 1.82 4.24
CA PHE A 76 -1.70 0.79 3.36
C PHE A 76 -1.49 1.19 1.91
N GLU A 77 -1.44 0.20 1.03
CA GLU A 77 -1.43 0.44 -0.41
C GLU A 77 -2.86 0.56 -0.93
N VAL A 78 -3.03 1.36 -1.99
CA VAL A 78 -4.35 1.58 -2.62
C VAL A 78 -4.30 1.18 -4.08
N ILE A 79 -5.26 0.35 -4.49
CA ILE A 79 -5.59 0.07 -5.89
C ILE A 79 -6.96 0.66 -6.16
N PHE A 80 -7.02 1.64 -7.05
CA PHE A 80 -8.30 2.18 -7.47
C PHE A 80 -9.04 1.21 -8.40
N THR A 81 -10.35 1.12 -8.22
CA THR A 81 -11.26 0.32 -9.07
C THR A 81 -12.40 1.22 -9.55
N THR A 82 -12.54 1.48 -10.84
CA THR A 82 -13.54 2.43 -11.32
C THR A 82 -13.94 2.16 -12.77
N ALA A 83 -15.12 2.65 -13.17
CA ALA A 83 -15.54 2.61 -14.57
C ALA A 83 -14.96 3.76 -15.45
N TYR A 84 -14.18 4.67 -14.88
CA TYR A 84 -13.81 5.93 -15.54
C TYR A 84 -12.30 6.06 -15.74
N GLU A 85 -11.83 6.13 -16.98
CA GLU A 85 -10.41 6.27 -17.34
C GLU A 85 -9.79 7.62 -16.96
N GLN A 86 -10.59 8.67 -16.93
CA GLN A 86 -10.15 10.06 -16.76
C GLN A 86 -9.46 10.35 -15.41
N PHE A 87 -9.62 9.48 -14.42
CA PHE A 87 -9.03 9.67 -13.11
C PHE A 87 -7.64 9.04 -12.94
N ALA A 88 -7.13 8.32 -13.95
CA ALA A 88 -5.84 7.64 -13.87
C ALA A 88 -4.68 8.57 -13.49
N LEU A 89 -4.59 9.76 -14.11
CA LEU A 89 -3.56 10.75 -13.77
C LEU A 89 -3.67 11.25 -12.32
N LYS A 90 -4.88 11.35 -11.79
CA LYS A 90 -5.10 11.77 -10.40
C LYS A 90 -4.69 10.65 -9.42
N ALA A 91 -4.97 9.39 -9.76
CA ALA A 91 -4.52 8.23 -8.97
C ALA A 91 -2.99 8.17 -8.86
N ILE A 92 -2.27 8.40 -9.96
CA ILE A 92 -0.80 8.48 -9.97
C ILE A 92 -0.30 9.58 -9.03
N LYS A 93 -0.91 10.77 -9.06
CA LYS A 93 -0.54 11.88 -8.16
C LYS A 93 -0.80 11.58 -6.68
N CYS A 94 -1.75 10.71 -6.38
CA CYS A 94 -2.01 10.22 -5.01
C CYS A 94 -1.09 9.07 -4.61
N SER A 95 -0.10 8.70 -5.44
CA SER A 95 0.81 7.58 -5.20
C SER A 95 0.07 6.24 -5.02
N ALA A 96 -1.08 6.08 -5.69
CA ALA A 96 -1.77 4.80 -5.74
C ALA A 96 -0.84 3.72 -6.30
N LEU A 97 -1.01 2.52 -5.81
CA LEU A 97 -0.23 1.38 -6.29
C LEU A 97 -0.58 1.05 -7.74
N ASP A 98 -1.88 1.04 -8.04
CA ASP A 98 -2.39 0.73 -9.37
C ASP A 98 -3.80 1.28 -9.58
N TYR A 99 -4.32 1.09 -10.80
CA TYR A 99 -5.60 1.60 -11.25
C TYR A 99 -6.28 0.59 -12.18
N LEU A 100 -7.40 0.00 -11.75
CA LEU A 100 -8.13 -1.02 -12.47
C LEU A 100 -9.45 -0.48 -13.01
N LEU A 101 -9.69 -0.70 -14.30
CA LEU A 101 -10.97 -0.37 -14.93
C LEU A 101 -11.99 -1.49 -14.72
N LYS A 102 -13.20 -1.12 -14.34
CA LYS A 102 -14.35 -2.04 -14.32
C LYS A 102 -14.85 -2.31 -15.75
N PRO A 103 -15.18 -3.56 -16.14
CA PRO A 103 -15.16 -4.76 -15.31
C PRO A 103 -13.74 -5.30 -15.09
N ILE A 104 -13.37 -5.54 -13.82
CA ILE A 104 -12.05 -6.02 -13.46
C ILE A 104 -11.87 -7.46 -13.94
N ASN A 105 -10.92 -7.68 -14.83
CA ASN A 105 -10.55 -9.03 -15.23
C ASN A 105 -9.45 -9.61 -14.31
N HIS A 106 -9.34 -10.94 -14.29
CA HIS A 106 -8.41 -11.63 -13.40
C HIS A 106 -6.93 -11.40 -13.74
N LEU A 107 -6.59 -11.09 -15.00
CA LEU A 107 -5.22 -10.83 -15.42
C LEU A 107 -4.74 -9.46 -14.93
N ASP A 108 -5.59 -8.43 -15.06
CA ASP A 108 -5.27 -7.09 -14.57
C ASP A 108 -5.13 -7.10 -13.05
N LEU A 109 -6.06 -7.78 -12.36
CA LEU A 109 -5.94 -7.98 -10.92
C LEU A 109 -4.65 -8.71 -10.53
N ALA A 110 -4.25 -9.75 -11.28
CA ALA A 110 -3.01 -10.48 -11.00
C ALA A 110 -1.76 -9.60 -11.16
N ASN A 111 -1.75 -8.72 -12.16
CA ASN A 111 -0.66 -7.77 -12.35
C ASN A 111 -0.58 -6.77 -11.19
N SER A 112 -1.70 -6.21 -10.76
CA SER A 112 -1.77 -5.29 -9.61
C SER A 112 -1.33 -5.98 -8.31
N ILE A 113 -1.73 -7.23 -8.10
CA ILE A 113 -1.29 -8.02 -6.95
C ILE A 113 0.22 -8.25 -6.96
N LYS A 114 0.81 -8.53 -8.13
CA LYS A 114 2.27 -8.69 -8.27
C LYS A 114 3.02 -7.39 -7.93
N LEU A 115 2.49 -6.23 -8.35
CA LEU A 115 3.04 -4.92 -7.96
C LEU A 115 2.96 -4.73 -6.44
N PHE A 116 1.81 -5.06 -5.84
CA PHE A 116 1.62 -5.01 -4.39
C PHE A 116 2.67 -5.86 -3.66
N GLU A 117 2.88 -7.10 -4.08
CA GLU A 117 3.84 -8.00 -3.46
C GLU A 117 5.27 -7.48 -3.51
N THR A 118 5.66 -6.94 -4.66
CA THR A 118 6.99 -6.35 -4.83
C THR A 118 7.20 -5.18 -3.86
N ARG A 119 6.23 -4.26 -3.77
CA ARG A 119 6.30 -3.11 -2.87
C ARG A 119 6.22 -3.52 -1.39
N TYR A 120 5.38 -4.48 -1.08
CA TYR A 120 5.22 -5.01 0.27
C TYR A 120 6.49 -5.68 0.79
N GLN A 121 7.20 -6.45 -0.06
CA GLN A 121 8.49 -7.06 0.26
C GLN A 121 9.58 -6.01 0.50
N GLN A 122 9.66 -4.98 -0.33
CA GLN A 122 10.60 -3.88 -0.16
C GLN A 122 10.37 -3.14 1.16
N ASN A 123 9.13 -2.79 1.46
CA ASN A 123 8.76 -2.11 2.71
C ASN A 123 9.04 -2.99 3.95
N SER A 124 8.81 -4.30 3.88
CA SER A 124 9.10 -5.22 4.97
C SER A 124 10.60 -5.41 5.20
N GLY A 125 11.40 -5.40 4.14
CA GLY A 125 12.87 -5.41 4.21
C GLY A 125 13.42 -4.17 4.89
N GLN A 126 12.92 -2.99 4.53
CA GLN A 126 13.30 -1.71 5.15
C GLN A 126 12.93 -1.67 6.64
N LYS A 127 11.73 -2.13 7.02
CA LYS A 127 11.31 -2.22 8.42
C LYS A 127 12.19 -3.18 9.22
N LYS A 128 12.55 -4.34 8.67
CA LYS A 128 13.48 -5.28 9.31
C LYS A 128 14.86 -4.67 9.51
N LEU A 129 15.38 -3.98 8.51
CA LEU A 129 16.67 -3.32 8.60
C LEU A 129 16.65 -2.18 9.63
N ALA A 130 15.60 -1.36 9.66
CA ALA A 130 15.45 -0.31 10.66
C ALA A 130 15.40 -0.86 12.09
N LEU A 131 14.68 -1.95 12.34
CA LEU A 131 14.64 -2.64 13.64
C LEU A 131 16.01 -3.25 14.02
N LEU A 132 16.73 -3.82 13.05
CA LEU A 132 18.08 -4.33 13.30
C LEU A 132 19.06 -3.21 13.66
N LEU A 133 18.98 -2.07 12.98
CA LEU A 133 19.79 -0.89 13.27
C LEU A 133 19.44 -0.29 14.64
N GLU A 134 18.16 -0.24 15.00
CA GLU A 134 17.70 0.21 16.32
C GLU A 134 18.20 -0.71 17.44
N ASN A 135 18.13 -2.03 17.27
CA ASN A 135 18.65 -2.99 18.24
C ASN A 135 20.19 -2.97 18.36
N LEU A 136 20.90 -2.73 17.26
CA LEU A 136 22.36 -2.58 17.28
C LEU A 136 22.79 -1.25 17.93
N ASN A 137 21.95 -0.21 17.89
CA ASN A 137 22.23 1.08 18.54
C ASN A 137 22.03 1.05 20.06
N LEU A 138 21.30 0.07 20.60
CA LEU A 138 21.16 -0.12 22.05
C LEU A 138 22.45 -0.66 22.70
N ASP A 139 23.34 -1.31 21.93
CA ASP A 139 24.58 -1.89 22.43
C ASP A 139 25.85 -1.03 22.22
N ASN A 140 25.79 0.05 21.41
CA ASN A 140 26.98 0.86 21.10
C ASN A 140 26.68 2.35 21.00
N GLN A 141 27.00 3.11 22.04
CA GLN A 141 26.78 4.57 22.11
C GLN A 141 27.69 5.42 21.18
N ASN A 142 28.53 4.87 20.31
CA ASN A 142 29.57 5.68 19.62
C ASN A 142 29.82 5.42 18.13
N SER A 143 29.06 4.62 17.41
CA SER A 143 29.19 4.58 15.93
C SER A 143 27.91 4.11 15.24
N TYR A 144 27.36 4.97 14.40
CA TYR A 144 26.18 4.67 13.60
C TYR A 144 26.59 4.18 12.22
N LYS A 145 26.00 3.08 11.73
CA LYS A 145 26.01 2.70 10.32
C LYS A 145 24.69 3.13 9.71
N ILE A 146 24.73 3.90 8.63
CA ILE A 146 23.56 4.34 7.90
C ILE A 146 23.44 3.49 6.64
N ALA A 147 22.27 2.91 6.41
CA ALA A 147 21.99 2.15 5.20
C ALA A 147 21.47 3.09 4.11
N PHE A 148 22.18 3.16 2.99
CA PHE A 148 21.72 3.88 1.80
C PHE A 148 21.17 2.90 0.78
N PRO A 149 19.96 3.13 0.25
CA PRO A 149 19.42 2.29 -0.82
C PRO A 149 20.22 2.49 -2.11
N THR A 150 20.61 1.39 -2.74
CA THR A 150 21.24 1.35 -4.07
C THR A 150 20.38 0.55 -5.04
N LEU A 151 20.70 0.57 -6.33
CA LEU A 151 19.97 -0.20 -7.34
C LEU A 151 20.08 -1.73 -7.15
N GLU A 152 21.09 -2.20 -6.39
CA GLU A 152 21.36 -3.63 -6.14
C GLU A 152 21.07 -4.05 -4.68
N GLY A 153 20.60 -3.12 -3.80
CA GLY A 153 20.34 -3.41 -2.39
C GLY A 153 20.60 -2.22 -1.48
N PHE A 154 21.41 -2.42 -0.41
CA PHE A 154 21.76 -1.34 0.52
C PHE A 154 23.25 -1.35 0.80
N ASP A 155 23.90 -0.18 0.77
CA ASP A 155 25.25 0.04 1.27
C ASP A 155 25.22 0.57 2.71
N LEU A 156 26.02 -0.04 3.60
CA LEU A 156 26.17 0.40 4.98
C LEU A 156 27.38 1.32 5.09
N ILE A 157 27.15 2.60 5.34
CA ILE A 157 28.20 3.62 5.48
C ILE A 157 28.27 4.06 6.96
N HIS A 158 29.48 4.12 7.52
CA HIS A 158 29.71 4.65 8.87
C HIS A 158 29.45 6.18 8.90
N SER A 159 28.80 6.67 9.95
CA SER A 159 28.45 8.10 10.12
C SER A 159 29.67 9.04 10.07
N ASN A 160 30.84 8.58 10.49
CA ASN A 160 32.10 9.33 10.40
C ASN A 160 32.65 9.44 8.96
N GLN A 161 32.20 8.63 8.02
CA GLN A 161 32.56 8.74 6.60
C GLN A 161 31.70 9.76 5.83
N ILE A 162 30.54 10.12 6.36
CA ILE A 162 29.60 11.07 5.73
C ILE A 162 30.07 12.51 5.92
N LEU A 163 30.80 12.82 6.98
CA LEU A 163 31.34 14.16 7.26
C LEU A 163 32.44 14.61 6.29
N THR A 164 32.99 13.69 5.48
CA THR A 164 34.06 13.99 4.52
C THR A 164 33.53 14.51 3.17
N PHE A 165 32.21 14.44 2.88
CA PHE A 165 31.63 14.89 1.62
C PHE A 165 30.97 16.27 1.66
N ALA A 166 31.02 16.97 2.79
CA ALA A 166 30.39 18.29 2.95
C ALA A 166 31.34 19.48 2.70
N THR A 167 32.53 19.24 2.15
CA THR A 167 33.53 20.31 1.84
C THR A 167 34.12 20.11 0.45
N PHE A 168 33.27 20.33 -0.60
CA PHE A 168 33.72 20.73 -1.95
C PHE A 168 32.62 21.55 -2.63
#